data_e3c1addca8ed1927c8f85252f06b0042
#
_entry.id   e3c1addca8ed1927c8f85252f06b0042
#
_cell.length_a   1.000
_cell.length_b   1.000
_cell.length_c   1.000
_cell.angle_alpha   90.00
_cell.angle_beta   90.00
_cell.angle_gamma   90.00
#
_symmetry.space_group_name_H-M   'P 1'
#
loop_
_entity.id
_entity.type
_entity.pdbx_description
1 polymer ?
#
loop_
_entity_poly.entity_id
_entity_poly.type
_entity_poly.pdbx_seq_one_letter_code
_entity_poly.pdbx_strand_id
1 'polypeptide(L)'
;MRFAGCYVALATPFGRSGGIDEAALRRLVRSHLRAGTAGLVACGSTGEAATLTHEEYRRVLALTIAESRGLLPVIAGIGTSATAKTVEMAREAESLGADALLVLAPYYNKPTQDGLYQHFRAVSRNTRLPVIVYNIPGRTAVNILPRTLLRIAADCPNVAAVKEASGSLDQVSEIVAGAAQGFAVLSGDDSLTVPMMAVGAAGVVSVVANVAPKETAAMCAAALAGDFKKARRLHRALFPLVKALFVETNPIPVKAALEMMGLCGGAPRLPLTALTAANRGLLRRELAARGLL
;
A
#
# COMPACT_ATOMS: atom_id res chain seq x y z
N MET A 1 9.11 -13.78 -6.88
CA MET A 1 9.19 -12.30 -6.80
C MET A 1 9.85 -11.92 -5.48
N ARG A 2 10.80 -10.98 -5.47
CA ARG A 2 11.41 -10.45 -4.23
C ARG A 2 10.78 -9.11 -3.89
N PHE A 3 10.22 -8.97 -2.69
CA PHE A 3 9.59 -7.74 -2.24
C PHE A 3 10.62 -6.83 -1.55
N ALA A 4 11.09 -5.77 -2.25
CA ALA A 4 12.01 -4.79 -1.70
C ALA A 4 11.82 -3.42 -2.38
N GLY A 5 12.13 -2.33 -1.69
CA GLY A 5 12.05 -0.98 -2.22
C GLY A 5 10.71 -0.29 -1.99
N CYS A 6 10.34 0.64 -2.87
CA CYS A 6 9.15 1.47 -2.73
C CYS A 6 8.03 0.99 -3.64
N TYR A 7 6.97 0.41 -3.07
CA TYR A 7 5.70 0.13 -3.75
C TYR A 7 4.73 1.29 -3.53
N VAL A 8 3.91 1.60 -4.53
CA VAL A 8 2.95 2.70 -4.44
C VAL A 8 1.57 2.18 -4.07
N ALA A 9 1.01 2.63 -2.95
CA ALA A 9 -0.41 2.44 -2.67
C ALA A 9 -1.21 3.36 -3.61
N LEU A 10 -1.50 2.89 -4.82
CA LEU A 10 -2.02 3.69 -5.92
C LEU A 10 -3.42 4.24 -5.59
N ALA A 11 -3.61 5.54 -5.76
CA ALA A 11 -4.92 6.17 -5.65
C ALA A 11 -5.80 5.83 -6.85
N THR A 12 -7.10 5.66 -6.64
CA THR A 12 -8.09 5.53 -7.71
C THR A 12 -8.70 6.90 -8.02
N PRO A 13 -8.45 7.46 -9.21
CA PRO A 13 -9.07 8.73 -9.61
C PRO A 13 -10.55 8.54 -9.92
N PHE A 14 -11.37 9.48 -9.48
CA PHE A 14 -12.79 9.58 -9.87
C PHE A 14 -13.05 10.86 -10.65
N GLY A 15 -13.89 10.76 -11.67
CA GLY A 15 -14.40 11.88 -12.44
C GLY A 15 -15.48 12.66 -11.70
N ARG A 16 -15.94 13.78 -12.28
CA ARG A 16 -17.00 14.63 -11.69
C ARG A 16 -18.32 13.91 -11.48
N SER A 17 -18.62 12.89 -12.28
CA SER A 17 -19.80 12.04 -12.14
C SER A 17 -19.67 10.97 -11.04
N GLY A 18 -18.50 10.88 -10.36
CA GLY A 18 -18.22 9.85 -9.37
C GLY A 18 -17.75 8.51 -9.94
N GLY A 19 -17.77 8.32 -11.27
CA GLY A 19 -17.19 7.13 -11.92
C GLY A 19 -15.66 7.18 -11.98
N ILE A 20 -15.03 6.06 -12.35
CA ILE A 20 -13.56 5.98 -12.49
C ILE A 20 -13.09 6.90 -13.61
N ASP A 21 -12.10 7.76 -13.34
CA ASP A 21 -11.35 8.50 -14.37
C ASP A 21 -10.21 7.62 -14.90
N GLU A 22 -10.53 6.81 -15.92
CA GLU A 22 -9.57 5.88 -16.52
C GLU A 22 -8.36 6.60 -17.14
N ALA A 23 -8.58 7.78 -17.74
CA ALA A 23 -7.50 8.55 -18.35
C ALA A 23 -6.49 9.03 -17.29
N ALA A 24 -7.00 9.53 -16.16
CA ALA A 24 -6.15 9.90 -15.03
C ALA A 24 -5.46 8.69 -14.41
N LEU A 25 -6.15 7.55 -14.24
CA LEU A 25 -5.54 6.32 -13.74
C LEU A 25 -4.36 5.88 -14.62
N ARG A 26 -4.52 5.87 -15.93
CA ARG A 26 -3.44 5.55 -16.86
C ARG A 26 -2.26 6.53 -16.75
N ARG A 27 -2.53 7.83 -16.61
CA ARG A 27 -1.47 8.84 -16.40
C ARG A 27 -0.70 8.59 -15.09
N LEU A 28 -1.40 8.28 -14.00
CA LEU A 28 -0.75 7.93 -12.72
C LEU A 28 0.14 6.70 -12.85
N VAL A 29 -0.35 5.61 -13.45
CA VAL A 29 0.46 4.41 -13.69
C VAL A 29 1.72 4.75 -14.49
N ARG A 30 1.59 5.49 -15.61
CA ARG A 30 2.74 5.89 -16.45
C ARG A 30 3.77 6.73 -15.71
N SER A 31 3.33 7.58 -14.78
CA SER A 31 4.25 8.42 -13.99
C SER A 31 5.18 7.57 -13.12
N HIS A 32 4.70 6.44 -12.61
CA HIS A 32 5.47 5.53 -11.79
C HIS A 32 6.47 4.68 -12.59
N LEU A 33 6.20 4.37 -13.87
CA LEU A 33 7.13 3.61 -14.73
C LEU A 33 8.51 4.26 -14.83
N ARG A 34 8.62 5.57 -14.63
CA ARG A 34 9.85 6.38 -14.75
C ARG A 34 10.39 6.86 -13.40
N ALA A 35 9.75 6.50 -12.32
CA ALA A 35 10.05 7.04 -11.01
C ALA A 35 10.98 6.17 -10.15
N GLY A 36 11.31 4.95 -10.60
CA GLY A 36 12.13 4.01 -9.85
C GLY A 36 11.36 3.30 -8.72
N THR A 37 10.03 3.29 -8.77
CA THR A 37 9.20 2.52 -7.84
C THR A 37 9.32 1.03 -8.13
N ALA A 38 9.17 0.20 -7.10
CA ALA A 38 9.32 -1.26 -7.19
C ALA A 38 8.05 -1.97 -7.69
N GLY A 39 6.91 -1.30 -7.67
CA GLY A 39 5.63 -1.83 -8.12
C GLY A 39 4.44 -0.99 -7.67
N LEU A 40 3.25 -1.39 -8.08
CA LEU A 40 1.99 -0.71 -7.83
C LEU A 40 1.06 -1.59 -7.02
N VAL A 41 0.43 -1.05 -5.98
CA VAL A 41 -0.65 -1.71 -5.24
C VAL A 41 -1.96 -1.06 -5.65
N ALA A 42 -2.71 -1.73 -6.53
CA ALA A 42 -4.04 -1.30 -6.97
C ALA A 42 -5.12 -1.76 -5.99
N CYS A 43 -6.22 -1.03 -5.90
CA CYS A 43 -7.38 -1.39 -5.07
C CYS A 43 -7.03 -1.67 -3.59
N GLY A 44 -6.05 -0.96 -3.02
CA GLY A 44 -5.81 -0.93 -1.59
C GLY A 44 -6.68 0.13 -0.89
N SER A 45 -6.40 0.42 0.39
CA SER A 45 -7.11 1.47 1.15
C SER A 45 -6.99 2.85 0.48
N THR A 46 -5.81 3.19 -0.05
CA THR A 46 -5.58 4.44 -0.79
C THR A 46 -6.34 4.46 -2.12
N GLY A 47 -6.55 3.31 -2.73
CA GLY A 47 -7.37 3.14 -3.94
C GLY A 47 -8.88 3.08 -3.66
N GLU A 48 -9.33 3.36 -2.44
CA GLU A 48 -10.74 3.37 -2.02
C GLU A 48 -11.49 2.06 -2.34
N ALA A 49 -10.81 0.91 -2.21
CA ALA A 49 -11.40 -0.41 -2.52
C ALA A 49 -12.74 -0.67 -1.80
N ALA A 50 -12.94 -0.08 -0.61
CA ALA A 50 -14.16 -0.23 0.17
C ALA A 50 -15.41 0.38 -0.49
N THR A 51 -15.24 1.30 -1.44
CA THR A 51 -16.33 2.00 -2.14
C THR A 51 -16.41 1.66 -3.63
N LEU A 52 -15.54 0.80 -4.13
CA LEU A 52 -15.61 0.29 -5.49
C LEU A 52 -16.69 -0.80 -5.59
N THR A 53 -17.50 -0.75 -6.66
CA THR A 53 -18.30 -1.91 -7.04
C THR A 53 -17.39 -3.05 -7.52
N HIS A 54 -17.95 -4.25 -7.68
CA HIS A 54 -17.19 -5.39 -8.19
C HIS A 54 -16.64 -5.13 -9.61
N GLU A 55 -17.46 -4.56 -10.49
CA GLU A 55 -17.07 -4.19 -11.86
C GLU A 55 -15.97 -3.11 -11.85
N GLU A 56 -16.07 -2.13 -10.97
CA GLU A 56 -15.05 -1.08 -10.83
C GLU A 56 -13.74 -1.63 -10.32
N TYR A 57 -13.77 -2.53 -9.33
CA TYR A 57 -12.57 -3.24 -8.86
C TYR A 57 -11.85 -3.96 -10.01
N ARG A 58 -12.59 -4.76 -10.79
CA ARG A 58 -12.07 -5.45 -11.97
C ARG A 58 -11.48 -4.46 -12.97
N ARG A 59 -12.20 -3.37 -13.22
CA ARG A 59 -11.79 -2.36 -14.20
C ARG A 59 -10.51 -1.64 -13.80
N VAL A 60 -10.40 -1.19 -12.54
CA VAL A 60 -9.20 -0.53 -12.01
C VAL A 60 -8.00 -1.48 -12.08
N LEU A 61 -8.17 -2.72 -11.64
CA LEU A 61 -7.09 -3.71 -11.65
C LEU A 61 -6.63 -4.02 -13.08
N ALA A 62 -7.56 -4.34 -13.99
CA ALA A 62 -7.25 -4.63 -15.39
C ALA A 62 -6.56 -3.45 -16.10
N LEU A 63 -7.02 -2.22 -15.88
CA LEU A 63 -6.39 -1.02 -16.43
C LEU A 63 -4.98 -0.81 -15.90
N THR A 64 -4.77 -1.02 -14.59
CA THR A 64 -3.45 -0.87 -13.98
C THR A 64 -2.48 -1.90 -14.54
N ILE A 65 -2.89 -3.15 -14.67
CA ILE A 65 -2.08 -4.24 -15.25
C ILE A 65 -1.73 -3.93 -16.71
N ALA A 66 -2.74 -3.61 -17.53
CA ALA A 66 -2.53 -3.30 -18.95
C ALA A 66 -1.61 -2.10 -19.15
N GLU A 67 -1.70 -1.07 -18.30
CA GLU A 67 -0.91 0.14 -18.43
C GLU A 67 0.51 -0.02 -17.88
N SER A 68 0.72 -0.91 -16.90
CA SER A 68 2.06 -1.24 -16.39
C SER A 68 2.93 -1.97 -17.42
N ARG A 69 2.31 -2.63 -18.41
CA ARG A 69 2.94 -3.34 -19.51
C ARG A 69 4.01 -4.36 -19.09
N GLY A 70 3.85 -4.95 -17.91
CA GLY A 70 4.84 -5.86 -17.33
C GLY A 70 6.14 -5.18 -16.88
N LEU A 71 6.25 -3.85 -16.96
CA LEU A 71 7.44 -3.11 -16.54
C LEU A 71 7.49 -2.89 -15.02
N LEU A 72 6.31 -2.83 -14.37
CA LEU A 72 6.18 -2.81 -12.92
C LEU A 72 5.18 -3.87 -12.50
N PRO A 73 5.48 -4.66 -11.47
CA PRO A 73 4.53 -5.60 -10.91
C PRO A 73 3.32 -4.88 -10.33
N VAL A 74 2.14 -5.46 -10.57
CA VAL A 74 0.87 -4.97 -10.04
C VAL A 74 0.37 -5.92 -8.95
N ILE A 75 0.26 -5.40 -7.75
CA ILE A 75 -0.22 -6.10 -6.57
C ILE A 75 -1.69 -5.75 -6.38
N ALA A 76 -2.57 -6.74 -6.38
CA ALA A 76 -3.99 -6.53 -6.14
C ALA A 76 -4.28 -6.42 -4.64
N GLY A 77 -4.86 -5.31 -4.20
CA GLY A 77 -5.42 -5.17 -2.85
C GLY A 77 -6.71 -5.96 -2.74
N ILE A 78 -6.77 -6.89 -1.80
CA ILE A 78 -7.94 -7.71 -1.50
C ILE A 78 -8.12 -7.84 0.01
N GLY A 79 -9.23 -8.41 0.44
CA GLY A 79 -9.51 -8.72 1.83
C GLY A 79 -10.84 -8.16 2.30
N THR A 80 -11.61 -9.01 2.95
CA THR A 80 -12.90 -8.69 3.57
C THR A 80 -12.98 -9.35 4.93
N SER A 81 -14.06 -9.06 5.68
CA SER A 81 -14.37 -9.76 6.92
C SER A 81 -14.77 -11.23 6.73
N ALA A 82 -15.00 -11.70 5.48
CA ALA A 82 -15.41 -13.05 5.15
C ALA A 82 -14.30 -13.78 4.38
N THR A 83 -13.83 -14.92 4.92
CA THR A 83 -12.76 -15.72 4.28
C THR A 83 -13.14 -16.19 2.88
N ALA A 84 -14.37 -16.71 2.70
CA ALA A 84 -14.84 -17.19 1.39
C ALA A 84 -14.76 -16.08 0.33
N LYS A 85 -15.23 -14.87 0.66
CA LYS A 85 -15.18 -13.73 -0.25
C LYS A 85 -13.75 -13.27 -0.57
N THR A 86 -12.86 -13.35 0.41
CA THR A 86 -11.43 -13.04 0.19
C THR A 86 -10.78 -14.06 -0.74
N VAL A 87 -11.14 -15.34 -0.63
CA VAL A 87 -10.69 -16.41 -1.54
C VAL A 87 -11.21 -16.18 -2.97
N GLU A 88 -12.46 -15.79 -3.13
CA GLU A 88 -13.02 -15.43 -4.45
C GLU A 88 -12.23 -14.28 -5.08
N MET A 89 -11.98 -13.20 -4.32
CA MET A 89 -11.18 -12.05 -4.79
C MET A 89 -9.75 -12.46 -5.16
N ALA A 90 -9.13 -13.40 -4.42
CA ALA A 90 -7.80 -13.89 -4.73
C ALA A 90 -7.74 -14.60 -6.09
N ARG A 91 -8.70 -15.50 -6.36
CA ARG A 91 -8.83 -16.20 -7.64
C ARG A 91 -9.10 -15.22 -8.79
N GLU A 92 -9.96 -14.24 -8.54
CA GLU A 92 -10.28 -13.22 -9.54
C GLU A 92 -9.06 -12.36 -9.88
N ALA A 93 -8.32 -11.85 -8.89
CA ALA A 93 -7.11 -11.08 -9.12
C ALA A 93 -6.06 -11.89 -9.89
N GLU A 94 -5.90 -13.19 -9.59
CA GLU A 94 -5.05 -14.10 -10.34
C GLU A 94 -5.52 -14.25 -11.79
N SER A 95 -6.82 -14.41 -12.03
CA SER A 95 -7.37 -14.54 -13.37
C SER A 95 -7.23 -13.26 -14.22
N LEU A 96 -7.21 -12.10 -13.59
CA LEU A 96 -6.98 -10.81 -14.23
C LEU A 96 -5.50 -10.53 -14.54
N GLY A 97 -4.58 -11.38 -14.05
CA GLY A 97 -3.15 -11.26 -14.30
C GLY A 97 -2.39 -10.39 -13.30
N ALA A 98 -2.85 -10.25 -12.07
CA ALA A 98 -2.07 -9.64 -11.01
C ALA A 98 -0.79 -10.44 -10.72
N ASP A 99 0.30 -9.76 -10.32
CA ASP A 99 1.58 -10.40 -10.01
C ASP A 99 1.68 -10.88 -8.56
N ALA A 100 0.89 -10.29 -7.66
CA ALA A 100 0.82 -10.64 -6.24
C ALA A 100 -0.47 -10.11 -5.60
N LEU A 101 -0.73 -10.54 -4.37
CA LEU A 101 -1.88 -10.11 -3.58
C LEU A 101 -1.42 -9.37 -2.33
N LEU A 102 -2.06 -8.24 -2.00
CA LEU A 102 -2.01 -7.59 -0.69
C LEU A 102 -3.30 -7.91 0.05
N VAL A 103 -3.25 -8.81 1.01
CA VAL A 103 -4.42 -9.34 1.71
C VAL A 103 -4.59 -8.67 3.06
N LEU A 104 -5.62 -7.81 3.16
CA LEU A 104 -5.97 -7.13 4.40
C LEU A 104 -6.46 -8.13 5.45
N ALA A 105 -6.00 -8.00 6.69
CA ALA A 105 -6.57 -8.75 7.82
C ALA A 105 -8.08 -8.51 7.93
N PRO A 106 -8.89 -9.56 8.27
CA PRO A 106 -10.32 -9.38 8.47
C PRO A 106 -10.61 -8.29 9.48
N TYR A 107 -11.47 -7.36 9.11
CA TYR A 107 -11.85 -6.21 9.93
C TYR A 107 -13.26 -6.41 10.52
N TYR A 108 -13.61 -5.62 11.53
CA TYR A 108 -14.91 -5.54 12.17
C TYR A 108 -15.24 -6.73 13.10
N ASN A 109 -15.19 -7.97 12.61
CA ASN A 109 -15.53 -9.18 13.37
C ASN A 109 -14.41 -9.69 14.29
N LYS A 110 -13.22 -9.06 14.28
CA LYS A 110 -12.09 -9.27 15.20
C LYS A 110 -11.76 -10.74 15.46
N PRO A 111 -11.32 -11.51 14.44
CA PRO A 111 -10.99 -12.90 14.61
C PRO A 111 -9.87 -13.11 15.64
N THR A 112 -9.87 -14.29 16.28
CA THR A 112 -8.77 -14.74 17.13
C THR A 112 -7.50 -14.98 16.31
N GLN A 113 -6.35 -15.16 16.96
CA GLN A 113 -5.09 -15.45 16.27
C GLN A 113 -5.16 -16.75 15.45
N ASP A 114 -5.86 -17.77 15.92
CA ASP A 114 -6.08 -18.98 15.13
C ASP A 114 -7.05 -18.72 13.97
N GLY A 115 -8.08 -17.92 14.15
CA GLY A 115 -8.97 -17.47 13.07
C GLY A 115 -8.20 -16.73 11.98
N LEU A 116 -7.26 -15.85 12.34
CA LEU A 116 -6.36 -15.16 11.39
C LEU A 116 -5.49 -16.18 10.64
N TYR A 117 -4.88 -17.13 11.35
CA TYR A 117 -4.09 -18.19 10.73
C TYR A 117 -4.92 -18.99 9.71
N GLN A 118 -6.11 -19.46 10.09
CA GLN A 118 -6.98 -20.22 9.18
C GLN A 118 -7.42 -19.39 7.97
N HIS A 119 -7.70 -18.09 8.16
CA HIS A 119 -8.07 -17.17 7.10
C HIS A 119 -6.94 -17.06 6.04
N PHE A 120 -5.73 -16.72 6.45
CA PHE A 120 -4.60 -16.57 5.52
C PHE A 120 -4.19 -17.88 4.88
N ARG A 121 -4.27 -19.00 5.62
CA ARG A 121 -4.05 -20.35 5.09
C ARG A 121 -5.08 -20.71 4.01
N ALA A 122 -6.34 -20.35 4.21
CA ALA A 122 -7.39 -20.58 3.21
C ALA A 122 -7.14 -19.75 1.94
N VAL A 123 -6.75 -18.48 2.08
CA VAL A 123 -6.39 -17.64 0.93
C VAL A 123 -5.18 -18.21 0.19
N SER A 124 -4.09 -18.49 0.91
CA SER A 124 -2.86 -19.06 0.36
C SER A 124 -3.08 -20.33 -0.46
N ARG A 125 -3.93 -21.23 0.01
CA ARG A 125 -4.25 -22.50 -0.68
C ARG A 125 -5.10 -22.36 -1.94
N ASN A 126 -5.68 -21.17 -2.17
CA ASN A 126 -6.60 -20.93 -3.27
C ASN A 126 -6.05 -19.97 -4.33
N THR A 127 -4.75 -19.68 -4.30
CA THR A 127 -4.04 -18.91 -5.31
C THR A 127 -2.59 -19.38 -5.43
N ARG A 128 -2.00 -19.23 -6.60
CA ARG A 128 -0.57 -19.46 -6.83
C ARG A 128 0.26 -18.17 -6.70
N LEU A 129 -0.42 -17.04 -6.60
CA LEU A 129 0.24 -15.74 -6.49
C LEU A 129 0.96 -15.59 -5.15
N PRO A 130 2.08 -14.88 -5.10
CA PRO A 130 2.67 -14.41 -3.86
C PRO A 130 1.69 -13.57 -3.04
N VAL A 131 1.61 -13.84 -1.74
CA VAL A 131 0.72 -13.15 -0.81
C VAL A 131 1.54 -12.26 0.12
N ILE A 132 1.13 -11.00 0.22
CA ILE A 132 1.59 -10.04 1.22
C ILE A 132 0.47 -9.93 2.26
N VAL A 133 0.72 -10.37 3.48
CA VAL A 133 -0.20 -10.18 4.60
C VAL A 133 -0.23 -8.70 4.96
N TYR A 134 -1.42 -8.12 5.14
CA TYR A 134 -1.52 -6.71 5.54
C TYR A 134 -2.08 -6.57 6.96
N ASN A 135 -1.19 -6.20 7.88
CA ASN A 135 -1.51 -5.92 9.28
C ASN A 135 -1.64 -4.42 9.51
N ILE A 136 -2.84 -3.95 9.87
CA ILE A 136 -3.13 -2.54 10.17
C ILE A 136 -4.18 -2.42 11.28
N PRO A 137 -3.79 -2.62 12.55
CA PRO A 137 -4.72 -2.64 13.68
C PRO A 137 -5.58 -1.38 13.82
N GLY A 138 -5.03 -0.22 13.47
CA GLY A 138 -5.74 1.07 13.50
C GLY A 138 -6.95 1.15 12.56
N ARG A 139 -7.06 0.26 11.56
CA ARG A 139 -8.21 0.20 10.64
C ARG A 139 -9.05 -1.05 10.82
N THR A 140 -8.43 -2.17 11.18
CA THR A 140 -9.10 -3.47 11.27
C THR A 140 -9.60 -3.79 12.68
N ALA A 141 -9.08 -3.10 13.69
CA ALA A 141 -9.30 -3.38 15.11
C ALA A 141 -8.81 -4.78 15.53
N VAL A 142 -7.92 -5.40 14.75
CA VAL A 142 -7.26 -6.66 15.07
C VAL A 142 -5.78 -6.58 14.69
N ASN A 143 -4.90 -7.07 15.58
CA ASN A 143 -3.47 -7.15 15.34
C ASN A 143 -3.06 -8.61 15.09
N ILE A 144 -2.34 -8.86 13.99
CA ILE A 144 -1.70 -10.14 13.74
C ILE A 144 -0.40 -10.16 14.54
N LEU A 145 -0.35 -10.95 15.61
CA LEU A 145 0.85 -11.05 16.45
C LEU A 145 2.01 -11.69 15.69
N PRO A 146 3.29 -11.36 16.00
CA PRO A 146 4.46 -11.90 15.33
C PRO A 146 4.44 -13.42 15.23
N ARG A 147 4.16 -14.13 16.34
CA ARG A 147 4.07 -15.60 16.38
C ARG A 147 3.03 -16.17 15.39
N THR A 148 1.91 -15.46 15.20
CA THR A 148 0.86 -15.88 14.27
C THR A 148 1.31 -15.67 12.84
N LEU A 149 1.91 -14.50 12.54
CA LEU A 149 2.44 -14.19 11.23
C LEU A 149 3.55 -15.16 10.81
N LEU A 150 4.49 -15.45 11.70
CA LEU A 150 5.58 -16.39 11.45
C LEU A 150 5.05 -17.83 11.21
N ARG A 151 4.02 -18.27 11.96
CA ARG A 151 3.33 -19.53 11.68
C ARG A 151 2.67 -19.53 10.31
N ILE A 152 1.99 -18.43 9.91
CA ILE A 152 1.41 -18.30 8.58
C ILE A 152 2.51 -18.41 7.51
N ALA A 153 3.62 -17.68 7.67
CA ALA A 153 4.72 -17.71 6.72
C ALA A 153 5.39 -19.09 6.60
N ALA A 154 5.50 -19.83 7.69
CA ALA A 154 6.07 -21.18 7.70
C ALA A 154 5.16 -22.21 7.01
N ASP A 155 3.84 -22.14 7.23
CA ASP A 155 2.88 -23.15 6.76
C ASP A 155 2.30 -22.81 5.36
N CYS A 156 2.56 -21.60 4.85
CA CYS A 156 2.00 -21.09 3.61
C CYS A 156 3.13 -20.59 2.67
N PRO A 157 3.70 -21.46 1.82
CA PRO A 157 4.92 -21.17 1.05
C PRO A 157 4.81 -19.96 0.10
N ASN A 158 3.61 -19.58 -0.34
CA ASN A 158 3.38 -18.41 -1.16
C ASN A 158 3.12 -17.13 -0.34
N VAL A 159 3.07 -17.19 1.00
CA VAL A 159 3.07 -16.00 1.85
C VAL A 159 4.50 -15.49 1.96
N ALA A 160 4.84 -14.51 1.13
CA ALA A 160 6.21 -14.07 0.90
C ALA A 160 6.58 -12.76 1.61
N ALA A 161 5.60 -12.04 2.15
CA ALA A 161 5.84 -10.77 2.81
C ALA A 161 4.72 -10.37 3.79
N VAL A 162 5.02 -9.38 4.60
CA VAL A 162 4.04 -8.60 5.35
C VAL A 162 4.16 -7.11 5.04
N LYS A 163 3.02 -6.44 4.87
CA LYS A 163 2.90 -4.98 5.02
C LYS A 163 2.51 -4.71 6.47
N GLU A 164 3.46 -4.21 7.26
CA GLU A 164 3.29 -3.98 8.69
C GLU A 164 3.00 -2.50 8.96
N ALA A 165 1.83 -2.24 9.54
CA ALA A 165 1.33 -0.91 9.86
C ALA A 165 0.73 -0.83 11.28
N SER A 166 1.30 -1.60 12.23
CA SER A 166 0.94 -1.50 13.65
C SER A 166 1.53 -0.26 14.32
N GLY A 167 2.61 0.29 13.77
CA GLY A 167 3.39 1.37 14.40
C GLY A 167 4.43 0.88 15.42
N SER A 168 4.53 -0.41 15.68
CA SER A 168 5.45 -1.00 16.66
C SER A 168 6.75 -1.48 16.01
N LEU A 169 7.87 -0.82 16.33
CA LEU A 169 9.21 -1.28 15.92
C LEU A 169 9.61 -2.58 16.62
N ASP A 170 9.11 -2.83 17.84
CA ASP A 170 9.35 -4.09 18.54
C ASP A 170 8.71 -5.25 17.78
N GLN A 171 7.44 -5.11 17.35
CA GLN A 171 6.76 -6.11 16.54
C GLN A 171 7.49 -6.36 15.21
N VAL A 172 7.96 -5.29 14.54
CA VAL A 172 8.77 -5.40 13.32
C VAL A 172 10.05 -6.19 13.59
N SER A 173 10.76 -5.87 14.68
CA SER A 173 12.00 -6.54 15.06
C SER A 173 11.79 -8.03 15.36
N GLU A 174 10.71 -8.39 16.07
CA GLU A 174 10.34 -9.79 16.32
C GLU A 174 10.06 -10.55 15.01
N ILE A 175 9.33 -9.92 14.06
CA ILE A 175 9.04 -10.52 12.76
C ILE A 175 10.33 -10.72 11.97
N VAL A 176 11.19 -9.70 11.89
CA VAL A 176 12.47 -9.77 11.15
C VAL A 176 13.39 -10.84 11.74
N ALA A 177 13.48 -10.92 13.07
CA ALA A 177 14.32 -11.90 13.75
C ALA A 177 13.82 -13.35 13.58
N GLY A 178 12.50 -13.56 13.52
CA GLY A 178 11.89 -14.90 13.42
C GLY A 178 11.59 -15.36 12.01
N ALA A 179 11.64 -14.48 11.01
CA ALA A 179 11.27 -14.80 9.64
C ALA A 179 12.33 -15.66 8.93
N ALA A 180 11.88 -16.61 8.12
CA ALA A 180 12.75 -17.37 7.25
C ALA A 180 13.40 -16.48 6.18
N GLN A 181 14.55 -16.91 5.68
CA GLN A 181 15.25 -16.21 4.61
C GLN A 181 14.33 -16.05 3.38
N GLY A 182 14.21 -14.84 2.87
CA GLY A 182 13.36 -14.52 1.72
C GLY A 182 11.98 -13.95 2.07
N PHE A 183 11.52 -14.06 3.33
CA PHE A 183 10.32 -13.37 3.76
C PHE A 183 10.61 -11.88 3.95
N ALA A 184 9.79 -11.01 3.38
CA ALA A 184 10.00 -9.57 3.42
C ALA A 184 9.05 -8.85 4.38
N VAL A 185 9.59 -7.88 5.13
CA VAL A 185 8.78 -6.92 5.90
C VAL A 185 8.77 -5.59 5.14
N LEU A 186 7.57 -5.09 4.79
CA LEU A 186 7.38 -3.78 4.17
C LEU A 186 6.67 -2.86 5.15
N SER A 187 7.16 -1.65 5.31
CA SER A 187 6.45 -0.64 6.09
C SER A 187 5.10 -0.32 5.44
N GLY A 188 4.05 -0.26 6.25
CA GLY A 188 2.76 0.29 5.85
C GLY A 188 2.58 1.77 6.21
N ASP A 189 3.61 2.36 6.84
CA ASP A 189 3.62 3.74 7.32
C ASP A 189 4.83 4.48 6.75
N ASP A 190 4.58 5.54 5.99
CA ASP A 190 5.62 6.36 5.36
C ASP A 190 6.57 6.99 6.41
N SER A 191 6.05 7.39 7.57
CA SER A 191 6.84 8.02 8.65
C SER A 191 7.79 7.04 9.34
N LEU A 192 7.51 5.75 9.29
CA LEU A 192 8.32 4.70 9.92
C LEU A 192 9.20 3.93 8.93
N THR A 193 9.19 4.28 7.63
CA THR A 193 9.92 3.54 6.60
C THR A 193 11.41 3.37 6.95
N VAL A 194 12.13 4.46 7.20
CA VAL A 194 13.58 4.38 7.48
C VAL A 194 13.87 3.71 8.84
N PRO A 195 13.17 4.02 9.94
CA PRO A 195 13.31 3.26 11.18
C PRO A 195 13.09 1.76 11.02
N MET A 196 12.02 1.34 10.32
CA MET A 196 11.75 -0.08 10.06
C MET A 196 12.84 -0.72 9.19
N MET A 197 13.34 -0.02 8.17
CA MET A 197 14.44 -0.52 7.33
C MET A 197 15.74 -0.64 8.12
N ALA A 198 15.97 0.21 9.13
CA ALA A 198 17.14 0.11 10.00
C ALA A 198 17.14 -1.16 10.87
N VAL A 199 15.97 -1.71 11.19
CA VAL A 199 15.82 -2.97 11.92
C VAL A 199 15.56 -4.18 10.99
N GLY A 200 15.69 -4.01 9.66
CA GLY A 200 15.68 -5.11 8.70
C GLY A 200 14.47 -5.19 7.77
N ALA A 201 13.55 -4.22 7.78
CA ALA A 201 12.50 -4.16 6.77
C ALA A 201 13.09 -3.90 5.37
N ALA A 202 12.44 -4.44 4.34
CA ALA A 202 12.92 -4.41 2.95
C ALA A 202 12.40 -3.20 2.14
N GLY A 203 11.50 -2.38 2.70
CA GLY A 203 10.93 -1.25 1.96
C GLY A 203 9.59 -0.77 2.52
N VAL A 204 8.77 -0.20 1.64
CA VAL A 204 7.49 0.43 2.00
C VAL A 204 6.42 0.20 0.95
N VAL A 205 5.15 0.10 1.38
CA VAL A 205 3.97 0.34 0.55
C VAL A 205 3.44 1.73 0.87
N SER A 206 3.86 2.71 0.09
CA SER A 206 3.83 4.15 0.36
C SER A 206 2.58 4.85 -0.17
N VAL A 207 2.03 5.76 0.61
CA VAL A 207 1.04 6.76 0.18
C VAL A 207 1.75 7.96 -0.44
N VAL A 208 2.85 8.41 0.16
CA VAL A 208 3.65 9.58 -0.28
C VAL A 208 4.18 9.39 -1.69
N ALA A 209 4.48 8.17 -2.10
CA ALA A 209 4.95 7.85 -3.44
C ALA A 209 3.94 8.19 -4.55
N ASN A 210 2.65 8.42 -4.26
CA ASN A 210 1.71 8.96 -5.25
C ASN A 210 2.09 10.38 -5.72
N VAL A 211 2.71 11.19 -4.85
CA VAL A 211 3.04 12.60 -5.12
C VAL A 211 4.55 12.87 -5.20
N ALA A 212 5.37 12.10 -4.49
CA ALA A 212 6.84 12.22 -4.48
C ALA A 212 7.51 10.84 -4.72
N PRO A 213 7.24 10.18 -5.87
CA PRO A 213 7.68 8.80 -6.10
C PRO A 213 9.21 8.67 -6.19
N LYS A 214 9.90 9.61 -6.86
CA LYS A 214 11.36 9.56 -7.04
C LYS A 214 12.11 9.66 -5.72
N GLU A 215 11.71 10.60 -4.88
CA GLU A 215 12.33 10.84 -3.57
C GLU A 215 12.10 9.66 -2.63
N THR A 216 10.87 9.11 -2.63
CA THR A 216 10.52 7.94 -1.81
C THR A 216 11.28 6.70 -2.28
N ALA A 217 11.36 6.47 -3.58
CA ALA A 217 12.15 5.36 -4.14
C ALA A 217 13.65 5.51 -3.83
N ALA A 218 14.21 6.72 -3.98
CA ALA A 218 15.61 7.01 -3.66
C ALA A 218 15.93 6.82 -2.17
N MET A 219 14.97 7.14 -1.28
CA MET A 219 15.09 6.92 0.16
C MET A 219 15.18 5.43 0.48
N CYS A 220 14.31 4.61 -0.09
CA CYS A 220 14.33 3.16 0.09
C CYS A 220 15.61 2.55 -0.52
N ALA A 221 16.01 2.98 -1.72
CA ALA A 221 17.23 2.50 -2.37
C ALA A 221 18.49 2.79 -1.53
N ALA A 222 18.59 3.99 -0.94
CA ALA A 222 19.68 4.35 -0.05
C ALA A 222 19.72 3.44 1.20
N ALA A 223 18.57 3.19 1.83
CA ALA A 223 18.49 2.30 2.99
C ALA A 223 18.86 0.86 2.64
N LEU A 224 18.39 0.33 1.49
CA LEU A 224 18.75 -1.01 1.01
C LEU A 224 20.25 -1.16 0.72
N ALA A 225 20.89 -0.08 0.27
CA ALA A 225 22.35 -0.04 0.05
C ALA A 225 23.17 0.15 1.34
N GLY A 226 22.52 0.23 2.51
CA GLY A 226 23.20 0.51 3.79
C GLY A 226 23.56 1.99 4.01
N ASP A 227 23.27 2.88 3.06
CA ASP A 227 23.53 4.33 3.20
C ASP A 227 22.42 5.00 4.02
N PHE A 228 22.39 4.69 5.33
CA PHE A 228 21.45 5.30 6.25
C PHE A 228 21.66 6.80 6.47
N LYS A 229 22.85 7.34 6.14
CA LYS A 229 23.09 8.79 6.18
C LYS A 229 22.24 9.49 5.10
N LYS A 230 22.25 8.98 3.88
CA LYS A 230 21.43 9.47 2.76
C LYS A 230 19.94 9.19 3.00
N ALA A 231 19.59 7.98 3.42
CA ALA A 231 18.19 7.60 3.70
C ALA A 231 17.57 8.52 4.75
N ARG A 232 18.26 8.80 5.85
CA ARG A 232 17.83 9.72 6.92
C ARG A 232 17.67 11.16 6.43
N ARG A 233 18.58 11.64 5.57
CA ARG A 233 18.45 12.97 4.98
C ARG A 233 17.18 13.09 4.13
N LEU A 234 16.90 12.10 3.27
CA LEU A 234 15.71 12.06 2.44
C LEU A 234 14.43 11.91 3.27
N HIS A 235 14.46 11.04 4.30
CA HIS A 235 13.36 10.89 5.25
C HIS A 235 12.99 12.23 5.92
N ARG A 236 13.99 12.94 6.48
CA ARG A 236 13.77 14.24 7.12
C ARG A 236 13.22 15.28 6.13
N ALA A 237 13.68 15.26 4.90
CA ALA A 237 13.18 16.13 3.86
C ALA A 237 11.72 15.81 3.50
N LEU A 238 11.32 14.54 3.43
CA LEU A 238 9.95 14.11 3.12
C LEU A 238 8.99 14.25 4.32
N PHE A 239 9.48 14.23 5.56
CA PHE A 239 8.66 14.09 6.75
C PHE A 239 7.54 15.15 6.90
N PRO A 240 7.75 16.46 6.60
CA PRO A 240 6.65 17.43 6.63
C PRO A 240 5.53 17.10 5.64
N LEU A 241 5.87 16.64 4.42
CA LEU A 241 4.89 16.19 3.43
C LEU A 241 4.17 14.92 3.90
N VAL A 242 4.89 13.97 4.51
CA VAL A 242 4.27 12.78 5.13
C VAL A 242 3.20 13.22 6.12
N LYS A 243 3.53 14.13 7.05
CA LYS A 243 2.57 14.63 8.06
C LYS A 243 1.37 15.32 7.41
N ALA A 244 1.57 16.10 6.36
CA ALA A 244 0.49 16.78 5.64
C ALA A 244 -0.43 15.78 4.90
N LEU A 245 0.12 14.68 4.37
CA LEU A 245 -0.65 13.64 3.67
C LEU A 245 -1.43 12.71 4.62
N PHE A 246 -1.20 12.80 5.92
CA PHE A 246 -1.91 12.06 6.96
C PHE A 246 -2.60 12.96 8.00
N VAL A 247 -2.79 14.25 7.67
CA VAL A 247 -3.47 15.20 8.56
C VAL A 247 -4.96 14.89 8.71
N GLU A 248 -5.55 14.25 7.71
CA GLU A 248 -6.87 13.62 7.73
C GLU A 248 -6.75 12.18 7.24
N THR A 249 -7.84 11.43 7.33
CA THR A 249 -7.87 10.02 6.93
C THR A 249 -7.43 9.84 5.47
N ASN A 250 -6.40 9.01 5.25
CA ASN A 250 -6.00 8.58 3.90
C ASN A 250 -7.17 7.79 3.23
N PRO A 251 -7.57 8.12 1.97
CA PRO A 251 -6.82 8.89 0.96
C PRO A 251 -7.22 10.38 0.79
N ILE A 252 -7.93 11.00 1.72
CA ILE A 252 -8.41 12.38 1.55
C ILE A 252 -7.28 13.36 1.18
N PRO A 253 -6.16 13.46 1.95
CA PRO A 253 -5.11 14.41 1.63
C PRO A 253 -4.33 14.06 0.35
N VAL A 254 -4.04 12.79 0.09
CA VAL A 254 -3.28 12.41 -1.11
C VAL A 254 -4.07 12.66 -2.39
N LYS A 255 -5.38 12.45 -2.40
CA LYS A 255 -6.23 12.79 -3.56
C LYS A 255 -6.29 14.31 -3.77
N ALA A 256 -6.42 15.10 -2.69
CA ALA A 256 -6.33 16.55 -2.78
C ALA A 256 -4.95 17.03 -3.30
N ALA A 257 -3.87 16.36 -2.91
CA ALA A 257 -2.54 16.66 -3.44
C ALA A 257 -2.46 16.40 -4.96
N LEU A 258 -2.92 15.23 -5.41
CA LEU A 258 -2.95 14.86 -6.83
C LEU A 258 -3.80 15.85 -7.67
N GLU A 259 -4.90 16.34 -7.11
CA GLU A 259 -5.72 17.39 -7.74
C GLU A 259 -4.94 18.71 -7.86
N MET A 260 -4.29 19.16 -6.77
CA MET A 260 -3.48 20.37 -6.79
C MET A 260 -2.33 20.30 -7.79
N MET A 261 -1.78 19.11 -8.01
CA MET A 261 -0.73 18.83 -9.01
C MET A 261 -1.29 18.67 -10.43
N GLY A 262 -2.61 18.77 -10.64
CA GLY A 262 -3.25 18.61 -11.95
C GLY A 262 -3.23 17.18 -12.51
N LEU A 263 -3.01 16.17 -11.67
CA LEU A 263 -2.87 14.78 -12.11
C LEU A 263 -4.21 14.05 -12.20
N CYS A 264 -5.16 14.37 -11.31
CA CYS A 264 -6.51 13.79 -11.32
C CYS A 264 -7.49 14.64 -10.51
N GLY A 265 -8.78 14.31 -10.53
CA GLY A 265 -9.77 14.85 -9.59
C GLY A 265 -9.48 14.42 -8.15
N GLY A 266 -9.68 15.33 -7.18
CA GLY A 266 -9.32 15.13 -5.77
C GLY A 266 -10.46 14.65 -4.87
N ALA A 267 -11.68 14.49 -5.38
CA ALA A 267 -12.81 14.10 -4.55
C ALA A 267 -12.79 12.59 -4.22
N PRO A 268 -12.79 12.20 -2.93
CA PRO A 268 -13.07 10.83 -2.54
C PRO A 268 -14.58 10.54 -2.63
N ARG A 269 -14.96 9.27 -2.53
CA ARG A 269 -16.37 8.87 -2.38
C ARG A 269 -16.80 8.89 -0.92
N LEU A 270 -18.07 9.17 -0.68
CA LEU A 270 -18.64 9.01 0.67
C LEU A 270 -18.45 7.56 1.17
N PRO A 271 -18.22 7.39 2.49
CA PRO A 271 -18.35 8.38 3.56
C PRO A 271 -17.17 9.33 3.73
N LEU A 272 -16.12 9.22 2.90
CA LEU A 272 -15.02 10.17 2.92
C LEU A 272 -15.43 11.47 2.21
N THR A 273 -14.99 12.61 2.76
CA THR A 273 -15.30 13.93 2.25
C THR A 273 -14.07 14.63 1.68
N ALA A 274 -14.25 15.78 1.05
CA ALA A 274 -13.12 16.60 0.61
C ALA A 274 -12.28 17.07 1.82
N LEU A 275 -10.98 17.26 1.58
CA LEU A 275 -10.04 17.82 2.58
C LEU A 275 -10.52 19.18 3.06
N THR A 276 -10.49 19.42 4.37
CA THR A 276 -10.89 20.71 4.96
C THR A 276 -10.05 21.86 4.42
N ALA A 277 -10.63 23.07 4.36
CA ALA A 277 -9.95 24.25 3.80
C ALA A 277 -8.63 24.57 4.54
N ALA A 278 -8.61 24.43 5.86
CA ALA A 278 -7.41 24.64 6.67
C ALA A 278 -6.29 23.67 6.30
N ASN A 279 -6.61 22.36 6.23
CA ASN A 279 -5.66 21.31 5.88
C ASN A 279 -5.26 21.39 4.39
N ARG A 280 -6.15 21.86 3.52
CA ARG A 280 -5.84 22.12 2.12
C ARG A 280 -4.77 23.20 1.98
N GLY A 281 -4.85 24.27 2.80
CA GLY A 281 -3.83 25.31 2.85
C GLY A 281 -2.47 24.80 3.34
N LEU A 282 -2.47 23.95 4.37
CA LEU A 282 -1.26 23.30 4.89
C LEU A 282 -0.63 22.39 3.81
N LEU A 283 -1.41 21.53 3.18
CA LEU A 283 -0.93 20.61 2.15
C LEU A 283 -0.35 21.36 0.94
N ARG A 284 -1.02 22.45 0.49
CA ARG A 284 -0.53 23.30 -0.60
C ARG A 284 0.85 23.89 -0.31
N ARG A 285 1.09 24.37 0.92
CA ARG A 285 2.41 24.90 1.33
C ARG A 285 3.49 23.83 1.25
N GLU A 286 3.19 22.61 1.72
CA GLU A 286 4.16 21.51 1.69
C GLU A 286 4.48 21.02 0.26
N LEU A 287 3.49 21.03 -0.63
CA LEU A 287 3.70 20.71 -2.05
C LEU A 287 4.53 21.81 -2.75
N ALA A 288 4.19 23.09 -2.53
CA ALA A 288 4.91 24.23 -3.12
C ALA A 288 6.38 24.28 -2.66
N ALA A 289 6.64 24.06 -1.36
CA ALA A 289 7.99 24.03 -0.81
C ALA A 289 8.90 22.95 -1.45
N ARG A 290 8.32 22.01 -2.20
CA ARG A 290 9.01 20.93 -2.91
C ARG A 290 9.01 21.09 -4.42
N GLY A 291 8.43 22.16 -4.95
CA GLY A 291 8.29 22.37 -6.38
C GLY A 291 7.35 21.34 -7.04
N LEU A 292 6.34 20.86 -6.31
CA LEU A 292 5.35 19.93 -6.81
C LEU A 292 4.06 20.62 -7.31
N LEU A 293 4.01 21.94 -7.23
CA LEU A 293 2.94 22.79 -7.77
C LEU A 293 3.47 23.67 -8.86
#